data_8280d27e12b7a39a613615fd06b62f7b
#
_entry.id   8280d27e12b7a39a613615fd06b62f7b
#
_cell.length_a   1.000
_cell.length_b   1.000
_cell.length_c   1.000
_cell.angle_alpha   90.00
_cell.angle_beta   90.00
_cell.angle_gamma   90.00
#
_symmetry.space_group_name_H-M   'P 1'
#
loop_
_entity.id
_entity.type
_entity.pdbx_description
1 polymer ?
#
loop_
_entity_poly.entity_id
_entity_poly.type
_entity_poly.pdbx_seq_one_letter_code
_entity_poly.pdbx_strand_id
1 'polypeptide(L)'
;MLLSKIFENVNYRCENFCDTEISDIVYSSRLAAPGTIFVALVGAFSDGHDYAESAYLLGTRVFLLSKKVNLPGDALCIYVENTREALAEISGNFFSHPDRELDVIGVTGTKGKTTVTHMLCTCLNECGIKSGVIGTVGAYYDGKFVPTVNTTPESYEIHKLLRLMADSGCKAACIEVSSIGIKNHRVDGMSFSTAVFTNLSPDHIGGAEHDSFEEYSYWKKQLFKICKKAIFNKDDLFSEEIIKELTVPYVQFSIEGEADFSACDIRKLREEGFFGTGFCCKADGEAFDAKIAMPGFFSVYNALAAVAVCKEYGIPNEKIALALEKARVKGRNELMNVDAPYAVIIDYAHNGQSFNSVIDTVKEYPHNRIICVYGSVGDRAQLRRQEMGLVCGKKADLSVITTDDPGYEDPQAICEEIASYVSKEGGKYEIIVDREAAVRYALSVAEKDDIVLILGKGHETIQKVRGEKLHYSDHESVNKFFG
;
A
#
# COMPACT_ATOMS: atom_id res chain seq x y z
N MET A 1 -15.02 6.59 -27.30
CA MET A 1 -15.71 5.26 -27.38
C MET A 1 -17.21 5.49 -27.36
N LEU A 2 -18.00 4.67 -28.08
CA LEU A 2 -19.46 4.81 -28.04
C LEU A 2 -20.04 4.42 -26.67
N LEU A 3 -21.04 5.15 -26.20
CA LEU A 3 -21.69 4.95 -24.91
C LEU A 3 -22.26 3.52 -24.77
N SER A 4 -22.85 2.97 -25.83
CA SER A 4 -23.37 1.60 -25.87
C SER A 4 -22.31 0.54 -25.59
N LYS A 5 -21.08 0.74 -26.05
CA LYS A 5 -19.95 -0.16 -25.79
C LYS A 5 -19.45 -0.04 -24.34
N ILE A 6 -19.48 1.17 -23.78
CA ILE A 6 -19.08 1.40 -22.39
C ILE A 6 -20.06 0.71 -21.44
N PHE A 7 -21.34 0.68 -21.77
CA PHE A 7 -22.39 0.06 -20.96
C PHE A 7 -22.71 -1.39 -21.36
N GLU A 8 -21.85 -2.03 -22.12
CA GLU A 8 -22.01 -3.47 -22.43
C GLU A 8 -21.99 -4.29 -21.13
N ASN A 9 -22.95 -5.21 -20.99
CA ASN A 9 -23.20 -6.03 -19.79
C ASN A 9 -23.58 -5.29 -18.51
N VAL A 10 -23.81 -3.98 -18.56
CA VAL A 10 -24.32 -3.21 -17.41
C VAL A 10 -25.84 -3.20 -17.41
N ASN A 11 -26.46 -3.55 -16.29
CA ASN A 11 -27.91 -3.44 -16.13
C ASN A 11 -28.29 -2.01 -15.72
N TYR A 12 -28.98 -1.27 -16.61
CA TYR A 12 -29.36 0.12 -16.37
C TYR A 12 -30.76 0.45 -16.88
N ARG A 13 -31.30 1.58 -16.40
CA ARG A 13 -32.51 2.21 -16.95
C ARG A 13 -32.14 3.57 -17.48
N CYS A 14 -32.62 3.89 -18.67
CA CYS A 14 -32.39 5.16 -19.30
C CYS A 14 -33.59 5.51 -20.19
N GLU A 15 -34.17 6.67 -19.98
CA GLU A 15 -35.15 7.23 -20.90
C GLU A 15 -34.42 8.00 -22.00
N ASN A 16 -34.81 7.79 -23.26
CA ASN A 16 -34.23 8.47 -24.42
C ASN A 16 -32.71 8.22 -24.59
N PHE A 17 -32.28 6.95 -24.43
CA PHE A 17 -30.88 6.59 -24.66
C PHE A 17 -30.43 7.05 -26.04
N CYS A 18 -29.32 7.79 -26.07
CA CYS A 18 -28.68 8.27 -27.29
C CYS A 18 -27.23 7.80 -27.29
N ASP A 19 -26.87 7.00 -28.29
CA ASP A 19 -25.50 6.52 -28.41
C ASP A 19 -24.58 7.64 -28.86
N THR A 20 -23.78 8.15 -27.93
CA THR A 20 -22.86 9.27 -28.14
C THR A 20 -21.41 8.84 -27.89
N GLU A 21 -20.49 9.59 -28.45
CA GLU A 21 -19.07 9.35 -28.25
C GLU A 21 -18.60 9.92 -26.93
N ILE A 22 -17.95 9.09 -26.12
CA ILE A 22 -17.43 9.45 -24.78
C ILE A 22 -15.91 9.50 -24.85
N SER A 23 -15.36 10.59 -24.33
CA SER A 23 -13.91 10.82 -24.25
C SER A 23 -13.29 10.35 -22.93
N ASP A 24 -14.07 10.40 -21.82
CA ASP A 24 -13.56 10.02 -20.50
C ASP A 24 -14.70 9.74 -19.49
N ILE A 25 -14.34 9.08 -18.36
CA ILE A 25 -15.22 8.80 -17.22
C ILE A 25 -14.69 9.61 -16.03
N VAL A 26 -15.53 10.38 -15.37
CA VAL A 26 -15.15 11.21 -14.22
C VAL A 26 -16.14 11.03 -13.06
N TYR A 27 -15.64 11.03 -11.83
CA TYR A 27 -16.45 10.99 -10.60
C TYR A 27 -16.10 12.14 -9.65
N SER A 28 -15.36 13.13 -10.14
CA SER A 28 -15.22 14.45 -9.52
C SER A 28 -15.82 15.50 -10.45
N SER A 29 -16.77 16.29 -9.96
CA SER A 29 -17.36 17.36 -10.76
C SER A 29 -16.33 18.38 -11.27
N ARG A 30 -15.19 18.53 -10.58
CA ARG A 30 -14.10 19.42 -11.00
C ARG A 30 -13.40 18.98 -12.29
N LEU A 31 -13.54 17.71 -12.66
CA LEU A 31 -12.98 17.11 -13.88
C LEU A 31 -14.03 16.98 -14.99
N ALA A 32 -15.27 17.38 -14.71
CA ALA A 32 -16.37 17.33 -15.67
C ALA A 32 -16.09 18.24 -16.87
N ALA A 33 -16.39 17.74 -18.06
CA ALA A 33 -16.17 18.42 -19.33
C ALA A 33 -17.13 17.89 -20.42
N PRO A 34 -17.30 18.57 -21.55
CA PRO A 34 -18.02 18.03 -22.68
C PRO A 34 -17.43 16.67 -23.12
N GLY A 35 -18.29 15.70 -23.40
CA GLY A 35 -17.88 14.35 -23.80
C GLY A 35 -17.52 13.40 -22.66
N THR A 36 -17.62 13.83 -21.39
CA THR A 36 -17.39 12.92 -20.24
C THR A 36 -18.68 12.29 -19.73
N ILE A 37 -18.57 11.12 -19.08
CA ILE A 37 -19.61 10.56 -18.20
C ILE A 37 -19.29 10.99 -16.78
N PHE A 38 -20.22 11.65 -16.10
CA PHE A 38 -20.12 11.91 -14.67
C PHE A 38 -20.78 10.77 -13.89
N VAL A 39 -20.01 10.10 -13.02
CA VAL A 39 -20.46 9.02 -12.16
C VAL A 39 -20.66 9.55 -10.74
N ALA A 40 -21.89 9.53 -10.25
CA ALA A 40 -22.22 10.01 -8.90
C ALA A 40 -21.94 8.92 -7.86
N LEU A 41 -20.72 8.91 -7.30
CA LEU A 41 -20.35 7.96 -6.25
C LEU A 41 -20.83 8.41 -4.87
N VAL A 42 -21.40 7.49 -4.11
CA VAL A 42 -21.72 7.70 -2.70
C VAL A 42 -20.47 7.39 -1.87
N GLY A 43 -19.93 8.36 -1.16
CA GLY A 43 -18.80 8.25 -0.25
C GLY A 43 -19.24 8.28 1.21
N ALA A 44 -18.29 8.04 2.14
CA ALA A 44 -18.56 8.04 3.58
C ALA A 44 -18.98 9.43 4.13
N PHE A 45 -18.54 10.51 3.50
CA PHE A 45 -18.74 11.89 3.97
C PHE A 45 -19.44 12.80 2.94
N SER A 46 -19.64 12.34 1.71
CA SER A 46 -20.23 13.14 0.64
C SER A 46 -20.95 12.24 -0.35
N ASP A 47 -22.02 12.75 -0.95
CA ASP A 47 -22.74 12.07 -2.00
C ASP A 47 -22.47 12.75 -3.34
N GLY A 48 -21.95 12.01 -4.31
CA GLY A 48 -21.64 12.50 -5.66
C GLY A 48 -22.84 13.08 -6.40
N HIS A 49 -24.06 12.64 -6.06
CA HIS A 49 -25.29 13.16 -6.66
C HIS A 49 -25.49 14.66 -6.39
N ASP A 50 -24.98 15.16 -5.26
CA ASP A 50 -25.09 16.59 -4.90
C ASP A 50 -24.22 17.48 -5.81
N TYR A 51 -23.30 16.90 -6.56
CA TYR A 51 -22.41 17.59 -7.49
C TYR A 51 -22.79 17.43 -8.96
N ALA A 52 -23.89 16.75 -9.26
CA ALA A 52 -24.32 16.48 -10.63
C ALA A 52 -24.65 17.79 -11.40
N GLU A 53 -25.31 18.76 -10.75
CA GLU A 53 -25.57 20.07 -11.34
C GLU A 53 -24.28 20.83 -11.66
N SER A 54 -23.29 20.78 -10.75
CA SER A 54 -21.96 21.37 -10.99
C SER A 54 -21.26 20.74 -12.19
N ALA A 55 -21.34 19.41 -12.34
CA ALA A 55 -20.81 18.72 -13.52
C ALA A 55 -21.54 19.09 -14.81
N TYR A 56 -22.87 19.26 -14.74
CA TYR A 56 -23.67 19.72 -15.87
C TYR A 56 -23.25 21.13 -16.34
N LEU A 57 -23.05 22.07 -15.39
CA LEU A 57 -22.59 23.41 -15.69
C LEU A 57 -21.19 23.46 -16.34
N LEU A 58 -20.35 22.49 -16.07
CA LEU A 58 -19.04 22.32 -16.70
C LEU A 58 -19.08 21.62 -18.06
N GLY A 59 -20.27 21.24 -18.54
CA GLY A 59 -20.48 20.77 -19.91
C GLY A 59 -20.74 19.27 -20.05
N THR A 60 -20.66 18.48 -18.98
CA THR A 60 -21.06 17.07 -19.00
C THR A 60 -22.56 16.95 -19.32
N ARG A 61 -22.90 15.97 -20.17
CA ARG A 61 -24.29 15.69 -20.56
C ARG A 61 -24.72 14.25 -20.31
N VAL A 62 -23.81 13.36 -19.91
CA VAL A 62 -24.09 11.96 -19.58
C VAL A 62 -23.80 11.71 -18.10
N PHE A 63 -24.80 11.20 -17.38
CA PHE A 63 -24.75 11.02 -15.93
C PHE A 63 -25.09 9.59 -15.56
N LEU A 64 -24.23 8.93 -14.75
CA LEU A 64 -24.50 7.64 -14.12
C LEU A 64 -24.90 7.87 -12.67
N LEU A 65 -26.12 7.51 -12.32
CA LEU A 65 -26.80 7.86 -11.07
C LEU A 65 -27.41 6.62 -10.42
N SER A 66 -27.53 6.59 -9.10
CA SER A 66 -28.34 5.58 -8.38
C SER A 66 -29.67 6.11 -7.84
N LYS A 67 -29.86 7.43 -7.89
CA LYS A 67 -31.12 8.10 -7.50
C LYS A 67 -31.42 9.27 -8.43
N LYS A 68 -32.68 9.69 -8.46
CA LYS A 68 -33.12 10.80 -9.30
C LYS A 68 -32.47 12.12 -8.86
N VAL A 69 -31.91 12.84 -9.83
CA VAL A 69 -31.38 14.20 -9.68
C VAL A 69 -32.12 15.10 -10.66
N ASN A 70 -32.40 16.32 -10.27
CA ASN A 70 -33.08 17.29 -11.14
C ASN A 70 -32.05 17.99 -12.04
N LEU A 71 -31.91 17.52 -13.27
CA LEU A 71 -31.05 18.09 -14.30
C LEU A 71 -31.88 18.60 -15.49
N PRO A 72 -31.34 19.54 -16.29
CA PRO A 72 -32.00 19.99 -17.51
C PRO A 72 -32.29 18.85 -18.51
N GLY A 73 -33.31 19.05 -19.36
CA GLY A 73 -33.84 18.00 -20.23
C GLY A 73 -32.90 17.51 -21.34
N ASP A 74 -31.76 18.17 -21.57
CA ASP A 74 -30.69 17.73 -22.46
C ASP A 74 -29.61 16.84 -21.76
N ALA A 75 -29.77 16.60 -20.46
CA ALA A 75 -28.94 15.65 -19.72
C ALA A 75 -29.45 14.22 -19.91
N LEU A 76 -28.57 13.34 -20.36
CA LEU A 76 -28.82 11.91 -20.46
C LEU A 76 -28.54 11.25 -19.11
N CYS A 77 -29.58 10.88 -18.37
CA CYS A 77 -29.48 10.24 -17.07
C CYS A 77 -29.61 8.73 -17.20
N ILE A 78 -28.57 8.00 -16.80
CA ILE A 78 -28.52 6.54 -16.77
C ILE A 78 -28.59 6.12 -15.31
N TYR A 79 -29.56 5.29 -14.96
CA TYR A 79 -29.81 4.86 -13.58
C TYR A 79 -29.41 3.41 -13.38
N VAL A 80 -28.65 3.15 -12.32
CA VAL A 80 -28.22 1.82 -11.85
C VAL A 80 -28.53 1.66 -10.37
N GLU A 81 -28.51 0.44 -9.85
CA GLU A 81 -28.71 0.20 -8.43
C GLU A 81 -27.49 0.66 -7.61
N ASN A 82 -26.27 0.37 -8.09
CA ASN A 82 -25.02 0.72 -7.44
C ASN A 82 -24.06 1.37 -8.46
N THR A 83 -23.76 2.64 -8.27
CA THR A 83 -22.86 3.39 -9.18
C THR A 83 -21.41 2.94 -9.05
N ARG A 84 -20.98 2.31 -7.93
CA ARG A 84 -19.62 1.77 -7.78
C ARG A 84 -19.41 0.48 -8.55
N GLU A 85 -20.38 -0.44 -8.48
CA GLU A 85 -20.38 -1.67 -9.29
C GLU A 85 -20.40 -1.32 -10.78
N ALA A 86 -21.28 -0.40 -11.16
CA ALA A 86 -21.36 0.05 -12.53
C ALA A 86 -20.06 0.75 -12.99
N LEU A 87 -19.41 1.57 -12.12
CA LEU A 87 -18.12 2.18 -12.43
C LEU A 87 -17.05 1.13 -12.73
N ALA A 88 -17.03 0.03 -11.97
CA ALA A 88 -16.05 -1.05 -12.20
C ALA A 88 -16.22 -1.64 -13.61
N GLU A 89 -17.45 -2.01 -13.98
CA GLU A 89 -17.74 -2.60 -15.30
C GLU A 89 -17.48 -1.63 -16.45
N ILE A 90 -18.02 -0.39 -16.37
CA ILE A 90 -17.81 0.60 -17.44
C ILE A 90 -16.35 1.01 -17.58
N SER A 91 -15.55 0.96 -16.51
CA SER A 91 -14.11 1.22 -16.58
C SER A 91 -13.38 0.09 -17.29
N GLY A 92 -13.71 -1.18 -16.98
CA GLY A 92 -13.20 -2.34 -17.71
C GLY A 92 -13.48 -2.22 -19.21
N ASN A 93 -14.73 -1.94 -19.58
CA ASN A 93 -15.16 -1.76 -20.97
C ASN A 93 -14.41 -0.59 -21.63
N PHE A 94 -14.34 0.57 -20.96
CA PHE A 94 -13.71 1.77 -21.50
C PHE A 94 -12.22 1.57 -21.81
N PHE A 95 -11.50 0.87 -20.96
CA PHE A 95 -10.08 0.55 -21.14
C PHE A 95 -9.82 -0.79 -21.83
N SER A 96 -10.88 -1.44 -22.37
CA SER A 96 -10.79 -2.73 -23.11
C SER A 96 -10.19 -3.86 -22.27
N HIS A 97 -10.57 -3.96 -21.00
CA HIS A 97 -10.21 -5.03 -20.06
C HIS A 97 -8.71 -5.38 -20.02
N PRO A 98 -7.83 -4.43 -19.66
CA PRO A 98 -6.39 -4.69 -19.62
C PRO A 98 -5.99 -5.76 -18.57
N ASP A 99 -6.85 -6.04 -17.60
CA ASP A 99 -6.74 -7.13 -16.64
C ASP A 99 -6.76 -8.52 -17.28
N ARG A 100 -7.25 -8.64 -18.51
CA ARG A 100 -7.25 -9.88 -19.31
C ARG A 100 -6.02 -10.05 -20.19
N GLU A 101 -5.26 -8.95 -20.40
CA GLU A 101 -4.02 -8.93 -21.18
C GLU A 101 -2.77 -9.09 -20.28
N LEU A 102 -2.90 -8.77 -18.99
CA LEU A 102 -1.85 -8.83 -17.98
C LEU A 102 -2.11 -9.97 -17.00
N ASP A 103 -1.04 -10.54 -16.45
CA ASP A 103 -1.13 -11.36 -15.25
C ASP A 103 -1.31 -10.44 -14.05
N VAL A 104 -2.54 -10.25 -13.61
CA VAL A 104 -2.85 -9.41 -12.44
C VAL A 104 -2.70 -10.23 -11.16
N ILE A 105 -1.78 -9.81 -10.29
CA ILE A 105 -1.49 -10.46 -9.01
C ILE A 105 -2.02 -9.58 -7.89
N GLY A 106 -3.03 -10.05 -7.18
CA GLY A 106 -3.65 -9.36 -6.06
C GLY A 106 -3.04 -9.79 -4.72
N VAL A 107 -2.61 -8.84 -3.90
CA VAL A 107 -2.07 -9.14 -2.57
C VAL A 107 -2.98 -8.55 -1.50
N THR A 108 -3.52 -9.39 -0.61
CA THR A 108 -4.34 -8.98 0.53
C THR A 108 -3.77 -9.48 1.85
N GLY A 109 -4.21 -8.87 2.93
CA GLY A 109 -3.84 -9.15 4.31
C GLY A 109 -3.88 -7.91 5.18
N THR A 110 -3.67 -8.04 6.48
CA THR A 110 -3.58 -6.89 7.38
C THR A 110 -2.28 -6.14 7.14
N LYS A 111 -1.14 -6.85 7.18
CA LYS A 111 0.21 -6.30 6.98
C LYS A 111 0.90 -7.01 5.81
N GLY A 112 1.97 -6.42 5.29
CA GLY A 112 2.81 -7.03 4.25
C GLY A 112 2.38 -6.75 2.81
N LYS A 113 1.17 -6.27 2.52
CA LYS A 113 0.69 -5.99 1.15
C LYS A 113 1.69 -5.18 0.31
N THR A 114 2.05 -4.00 0.78
CA THR A 114 2.99 -3.10 0.10
C THR A 114 4.35 -3.77 -0.10
N THR A 115 4.85 -4.45 0.93
CA THR A 115 6.15 -5.12 0.87
C THR A 115 6.14 -6.25 -0.15
N VAL A 116 5.11 -7.12 -0.14
CA VAL A 116 5.00 -8.23 -1.08
C VAL A 116 4.82 -7.73 -2.52
N THR A 117 3.95 -6.76 -2.78
CA THR A 117 3.72 -6.25 -4.14
C THR A 117 4.97 -5.61 -4.74
N HIS A 118 5.71 -4.80 -3.97
CA HIS A 118 6.95 -4.18 -4.45
C HIS A 118 8.09 -5.19 -4.58
N MET A 119 8.26 -6.11 -3.61
CA MET A 119 9.25 -7.17 -3.67
C MET A 119 9.01 -8.05 -4.91
N LEU A 120 7.77 -8.46 -5.12
CA LEU A 120 7.36 -9.26 -6.26
C LEU A 120 7.61 -8.53 -7.59
N CYS A 121 7.19 -7.27 -7.70
CA CYS A 121 7.44 -6.45 -8.88
C CYS A 121 8.94 -6.34 -9.18
N THR A 122 9.78 -6.14 -8.15
CA THR A 122 11.25 -6.13 -8.30
C THR A 122 11.76 -7.47 -8.77
N CYS A 123 11.35 -8.58 -8.15
CA CYS A 123 11.79 -9.92 -8.53
C CYS A 123 11.42 -10.28 -9.97
N LEU A 124 10.20 -9.97 -10.40
CA LEU A 124 9.76 -10.20 -11.78
C LEU A 124 10.60 -9.39 -12.78
N ASN A 125 10.79 -8.09 -12.53
CA ASN A 125 11.56 -7.22 -13.42
C ASN A 125 13.04 -7.65 -13.49
N GLU A 126 13.69 -7.97 -12.38
CA GLU A 126 15.07 -8.47 -12.34
C GLU A 126 15.22 -9.81 -13.09
N CYS A 127 14.16 -10.60 -13.13
CA CYS A 127 14.13 -11.85 -13.88
C CYS A 127 13.67 -11.70 -15.34
N GLY A 128 13.47 -10.47 -15.83
CA GLY A 128 13.13 -10.18 -17.22
C GLY A 128 11.62 -10.20 -17.54
N ILE A 129 10.77 -10.30 -16.52
CA ILE A 129 9.31 -10.20 -16.67
C ILE A 129 8.89 -8.77 -16.33
N LYS A 130 8.77 -7.93 -17.36
CA LYS A 130 8.37 -6.53 -17.18
C LYS A 130 7.04 -6.43 -16.45
N SER A 131 7.04 -5.80 -15.29
CA SER A 131 5.89 -5.72 -14.41
C SER A 131 5.73 -4.32 -13.79
N GLY A 132 4.50 -4.02 -13.36
CA GLY A 132 4.19 -2.82 -12.61
C GLY A 132 3.59 -3.13 -11.24
N VAL A 133 3.47 -2.11 -10.40
CA VAL A 133 2.84 -2.19 -9.06
C VAL A 133 1.83 -1.06 -8.89
N ILE A 134 0.71 -1.34 -8.22
CA ILE A 134 -0.32 -0.37 -7.82
C ILE A 134 -0.58 -0.56 -6.33
N GLY A 135 -0.40 0.47 -5.53
CA GLY A 135 -0.61 0.35 -4.09
C GLY A 135 -0.49 1.66 -3.32
N THR A 136 -0.24 1.54 -2.02
CA THR A 136 -0.17 2.65 -1.07
C THR A 136 0.92 3.67 -1.42
N VAL A 137 2.06 3.19 -1.90
CA VAL A 137 3.23 4.04 -2.26
C VAL A 137 3.03 4.76 -3.59
N GLY A 138 2.01 4.38 -4.36
CA GLY A 138 1.75 4.85 -5.71
C GLY A 138 1.75 3.71 -6.73
N ALA A 139 1.68 4.04 -8.00
CA ALA A 139 1.86 3.10 -9.08
C ALA A 139 3.21 3.34 -9.77
N TYR A 140 3.94 2.24 -10.01
CA TYR A 140 5.23 2.25 -10.68
C TYR A 140 5.20 1.26 -11.84
N TYR A 141 5.60 1.69 -13.02
CA TYR A 141 5.76 0.85 -14.20
C TYR A 141 6.68 1.54 -15.20
N ASP A 142 7.53 0.79 -15.86
CA ASP A 142 8.39 1.28 -16.95
C ASP A 142 9.18 2.55 -16.60
N GLY A 143 9.71 2.63 -15.36
CA GLY A 143 10.41 3.81 -14.85
C GLY A 143 9.53 5.03 -14.54
N LYS A 144 8.21 4.92 -14.70
CA LYS A 144 7.24 5.99 -14.44
C LYS A 144 6.62 5.81 -13.05
N PHE A 145 6.30 6.94 -12.42
CA PHE A 145 5.58 7.02 -11.17
C PHE A 145 4.26 7.78 -11.34
N VAL A 146 3.18 7.21 -10.81
CA VAL A 146 1.86 7.85 -10.73
C VAL A 146 1.38 7.80 -9.29
N PRO A 147 1.10 8.94 -8.64
CA PRO A 147 0.61 8.95 -7.26
C PRO A 147 -0.80 8.33 -7.19
N THR A 148 -1.06 7.57 -6.13
CA THR A 148 -2.37 7.03 -5.80
C THR A 148 -2.91 7.68 -4.52
N VAL A 149 -4.24 7.80 -4.41
CA VAL A 149 -4.87 8.39 -3.22
C VAL A 149 -5.16 7.31 -2.17
N ASN A 150 -5.47 6.11 -2.63
CA ASN A 150 -5.84 4.97 -1.79
C ASN A 150 -4.90 3.80 -2.05
N THR A 151 -4.75 2.91 -1.05
CA THR A 151 -4.04 1.64 -1.19
C THR A 151 -4.54 0.83 -2.40
N THR A 152 -5.86 0.77 -2.57
CA THR A 152 -6.52 0.23 -3.76
C THR A 152 -7.30 1.39 -4.38
N PRO A 153 -6.84 1.97 -5.51
CA PRO A 153 -7.52 3.09 -6.16
C PRO A 153 -8.95 2.75 -6.60
N GLU A 154 -9.73 3.74 -7.04
CA GLU A 154 -11.04 3.48 -7.64
C GLU A 154 -10.88 2.67 -8.93
N SER A 155 -11.90 1.91 -9.32
CA SER A 155 -11.84 0.99 -10.46
C SER A 155 -11.39 1.66 -11.76
N TYR A 156 -11.82 2.91 -11.99
CA TYR A 156 -11.37 3.70 -13.14
C TYR A 156 -9.85 3.88 -13.17
N GLU A 157 -9.24 4.28 -12.04
CA GLU A 157 -7.78 4.45 -11.96
C GLU A 157 -7.05 3.13 -12.14
N ILE A 158 -7.58 2.04 -11.55
CA ILE A 158 -6.96 0.72 -11.68
C ILE A 158 -6.92 0.31 -13.16
N HIS A 159 -8.05 0.35 -13.85
CA HIS A 159 -8.12 -0.03 -15.28
C HIS A 159 -7.27 0.88 -16.16
N LYS A 160 -7.24 2.20 -15.88
CA LYS A 160 -6.36 3.15 -16.55
C LYS A 160 -4.88 2.81 -16.37
N LEU A 161 -4.45 2.52 -15.14
CA LEU A 161 -3.07 2.15 -14.85
C LEU A 161 -2.71 0.81 -15.50
N LEU A 162 -3.58 -0.19 -15.45
CA LEU A 162 -3.38 -1.46 -16.12
C LEU A 162 -3.26 -1.29 -17.64
N ARG A 163 -4.09 -0.42 -18.27
CA ARG A 163 -3.97 -0.10 -19.69
C ARG A 163 -2.62 0.51 -20.02
N LEU A 164 -2.16 1.49 -19.21
CA LEU A 164 -0.84 2.10 -19.38
C LEU A 164 0.30 1.09 -19.19
N MET A 165 0.17 0.13 -18.27
CA MET A 165 1.13 -0.96 -18.08
C MET A 165 1.16 -1.88 -19.30
N ALA A 166 0.00 -2.32 -19.79
CA ALA A 166 -0.09 -3.18 -20.97
C ALA A 166 0.50 -2.49 -22.22
N ASP A 167 0.14 -1.22 -22.46
CA ASP A 167 0.67 -0.44 -23.59
C ASP A 167 2.18 -0.20 -23.49
N SER A 168 2.73 -0.18 -22.25
CA SER A 168 4.17 -0.10 -22.01
C SER A 168 4.87 -1.46 -22.15
N GLY A 169 4.13 -2.54 -22.47
CA GLY A 169 4.67 -3.89 -22.66
C GLY A 169 4.90 -4.67 -21.35
N CYS A 170 4.30 -4.25 -20.23
CA CYS A 170 4.27 -5.08 -19.02
C CYS A 170 3.55 -6.41 -19.31
N LYS A 171 3.97 -7.46 -18.58
CA LYS A 171 3.35 -8.78 -18.62
C LYS A 171 2.58 -9.07 -17.33
N ALA A 172 2.96 -8.44 -16.23
CA ALA A 172 2.32 -8.60 -14.94
C ALA A 172 2.04 -7.25 -14.28
N ALA A 173 1.04 -7.22 -13.39
CA ALA A 173 0.71 -6.10 -12.54
C ALA A 173 0.45 -6.61 -11.11
N CYS A 174 1.21 -6.10 -10.13
CA CYS A 174 1.05 -6.42 -8.70
C CYS A 174 0.16 -5.36 -8.05
N ILE A 175 -0.95 -5.75 -7.46
CA ILE A 175 -1.94 -4.82 -6.89
C ILE A 175 -2.15 -5.09 -5.41
N GLU A 176 -2.03 -4.05 -4.57
CA GLU A 176 -2.48 -4.11 -3.19
C GLU A 176 -4.01 -4.10 -3.15
N VAL A 177 -4.62 -5.16 -2.62
CA VAL A 177 -6.07 -5.29 -2.52
C VAL A 177 -6.49 -5.21 -1.05
N SER A 178 -7.01 -4.05 -0.65
CA SER A 178 -7.53 -3.78 0.69
C SER A 178 -8.97 -4.26 0.83
N SER A 179 -9.40 -4.60 2.06
CA SER A 179 -10.80 -4.97 2.34
C SER A 179 -11.79 -3.86 1.97
N ILE A 180 -11.42 -2.60 2.22
CA ILE A 180 -12.22 -1.43 1.81
C ILE A 180 -12.25 -1.28 0.29
N GLY A 181 -11.16 -1.62 -0.41
CA GLY A 181 -11.15 -1.64 -1.88
C GLY A 181 -12.18 -2.63 -2.44
N ILE A 182 -12.27 -3.81 -1.86
CA ILE A 182 -13.27 -4.82 -2.25
C ILE A 182 -14.68 -4.37 -1.85
N LYS A 183 -14.88 -3.94 -0.58
CA LYS A 183 -16.17 -3.43 -0.08
C LYS A 183 -16.74 -2.30 -0.95
N ASN A 184 -15.87 -1.47 -1.50
CA ASN A 184 -16.24 -0.36 -2.38
C ASN A 184 -16.21 -0.73 -3.88
N HIS A 185 -16.27 -2.01 -4.23
CA HIS A 185 -16.36 -2.50 -5.62
C HIS A 185 -15.21 -2.03 -6.54
N ARG A 186 -14.03 -1.74 -5.99
CA ARG A 186 -12.91 -1.18 -6.76
C ARG A 186 -12.22 -2.19 -7.67
N VAL A 187 -12.41 -3.47 -7.39
CA VAL A 187 -11.81 -4.59 -8.13
C VAL A 187 -12.86 -5.53 -8.73
N ASP A 188 -14.14 -5.14 -8.70
CA ASP A 188 -15.21 -5.93 -9.29
C ASP A 188 -15.03 -6.06 -10.80
N GLY A 189 -15.46 -7.17 -11.38
CA GLY A 189 -15.32 -7.47 -12.80
C GLY A 189 -13.89 -7.77 -13.26
N MET A 190 -12.87 -7.59 -12.39
CA MET A 190 -11.49 -7.94 -12.71
C MET A 190 -11.22 -9.44 -12.57
N SER A 191 -10.23 -9.93 -13.34
CA SER A 191 -9.71 -11.28 -13.25
C SER A 191 -8.28 -11.27 -12.71
N PHE A 192 -8.08 -11.83 -11.51
CA PHE A 192 -6.74 -12.01 -10.96
C PHE A 192 -6.16 -13.37 -11.40
N SER A 193 -4.95 -13.37 -11.96
CA SER A 193 -4.23 -14.61 -12.27
C SER A 193 -3.86 -15.33 -10.95
N THR A 194 -3.40 -14.57 -9.95
CA THR A 194 -3.01 -15.09 -8.65
C THR A 194 -3.44 -14.13 -7.55
N ALA A 195 -3.96 -14.67 -6.44
CA ALA A 195 -4.24 -13.96 -5.21
C ALA A 195 -3.34 -14.44 -4.08
N VAL A 196 -2.72 -13.51 -3.34
CA VAL A 196 -1.81 -13.80 -2.23
C VAL A 196 -2.44 -13.34 -0.91
N PHE A 197 -2.50 -14.24 0.07
CA PHE A 197 -2.90 -13.93 1.44
C PHE A 197 -1.67 -13.91 2.37
N THR A 198 -1.42 -12.77 2.99
CA THR A 198 -0.25 -12.61 3.87
C THR A 198 -0.56 -12.92 5.34
N ASN A 199 -1.57 -12.30 5.91
CA ASN A 199 -2.00 -12.48 7.32
C ASN A 199 -3.32 -11.76 7.60
N LEU A 200 -3.96 -12.11 8.72
CA LEU A 200 -5.14 -11.42 9.24
C LEU A 200 -5.03 -11.21 10.76
N SER A 201 -5.13 -9.97 11.19
CA SER A 201 -5.24 -9.58 12.59
C SER A 201 -6.22 -8.45 12.76
N PRO A 202 -6.80 -8.22 13.96
CA PRO A 202 -7.70 -7.11 14.20
C PRO A 202 -7.04 -5.77 13.85
N ASP A 203 -7.60 -5.10 12.84
CA ASP A 203 -7.21 -3.79 12.35
C ASP A 203 -8.38 -3.19 11.58
N HIS A 204 -8.39 -1.88 11.37
CA HIS A 204 -9.43 -1.22 10.57
C HIS A 204 -10.88 -1.43 11.07
N ILE A 205 -11.07 -1.67 12.39
CA ILE A 205 -12.39 -1.84 13.00
C ILE A 205 -12.83 -0.51 13.59
N GLY A 206 -14.04 -0.07 13.21
CA GLY A 206 -14.64 1.19 13.63
C GLY A 206 -14.49 2.33 12.61
N GLY A 207 -15.09 3.46 12.92
CA GLY A 207 -15.11 4.62 12.02
C GLY A 207 -15.95 4.37 10.76
N ALA A 208 -15.37 4.69 9.60
CA ALA A 208 -16.02 4.53 8.28
C ALA A 208 -15.55 3.28 7.53
N GLU A 209 -14.78 2.39 8.17
CA GLU A 209 -14.17 1.25 7.49
C GLU A 209 -14.99 -0.03 7.67
N HIS A 210 -14.87 -0.71 8.81
CA HIS A 210 -15.60 -1.96 9.10
C HIS A 210 -16.25 -1.92 10.47
N ASP A 211 -17.48 -2.46 10.56
CA ASP A 211 -18.24 -2.50 11.81
C ASP A 211 -17.71 -3.58 12.76
N SER A 212 -17.10 -4.65 12.23
CA SER A 212 -16.56 -5.75 13.01
C SER A 212 -15.37 -6.43 12.34
N PHE A 213 -14.68 -7.29 13.10
CA PHE A 213 -13.60 -8.12 12.58
C PHE A 213 -14.11 -9.17 11.57
N GLU A 214 -15.32 -9.69 11.79
CA GLU A 214 -15.97 -10.64 10.88
C GLU A 214 -16.24 -10.00 9.53
N GLU A 215 -16.71 -8.75 9.50
CA GLU A 215 -16.89 -7.99 8.26
C GLU A 215 -15.55 -7.74 7.55
N TYR A 216 -14.54 -7.34 8.32
CA TYR A 216 -13.18 -7.13 7.78
C TYR A 216 -12.61 -8.40 7.13
N SER A 217 -12.74 -9.55 7.83
CA SER A 217 -12.34 -10.86 7.32
C SER A 217 -13.15 -11.25 6.08
N TYR A 218 -14.48 -11.08 6.13
CA TYR A 218 -15.37 -11.38 5.01
C TYR A 218 -14.93 -10.70 3.71
N TRP A 219 -14.65 -9.41 3.77
CA TRP A 219 -14.26 -8.67 2.57
C TRP A 219 -12.91 -9.12 2.03
N LYS A 220 -11.93 -9.44 2.86
CA LYS A 220 -10.66 -9.98 2.37
C LYS A 220 -10.80 -11.32 1.66
N LYS A 221 -11.68 -12.20 2.15
CA LYS A 221 -11.97 -13.50 1.52
C LYS A 221 -12.50 -13.36 0.08
N GLN A 222 -13.18 -12.25 -0.26
CA GLN A 222 -13.78 -12.08 -1.58
C GLN A 222 -12.74 -12.06 -2.71
N LEU A 223 -11.50 -11.63 -2.48
CA LEU A 223 -10.44 -11.67 -3.49
C LEU A 223 -10.22 -13.09 -4.06
N PHE A 224 -10.37 -14.10 -3.22
CA PHE A 224 -10.14 -15.50 -3.58
C PHE A 224 -11.28 -16.12 -4.40
N LYS A 225 -12.39 -15.40 -4.57
CA LYS A 225 -13.48 -15.79 -5.46
C LYS A 225 -13.30 -15.30 -6.90
N ILE A 226 -12.39 -14.35 -7.11
CA ILE A 226 -12.14 -13.70 -8.42
C ILE A 226 -10.71 -13.93 -8.92
N CYS A 227 -10.00 -14.92 -8.36
CA CYS A 227 -8.67 -15.33 -8.81
C CYS A 227 -8.68 -16.71 -9.46
N LYS A 228 -7.64 -17.02 -10.25
CA LYS A 228 -7.46 -18.33 -10.89
C LYS A 228 -6.61 -19.28 -10.04
N LYS A 229 -5.76 -18.73 -9.17
CA LYS A 229 -4.89 -19.44 -8.23
C LYS A 229 -4.70 -18.64 -6.96
N ALA A 230 -4.47 -19.32 -5.85
CA ALA A 230 -4.26 -18.69 -4.55
C ALA A 230 -2.95 -19.12 -3.89
N ILE A 231 -2.35 -18.20 -3.10
CA ILE A 231 -1.13 -18.46 -2.33
C ILE A 231 -1.40 -18.01 -0.89
N PHE A 232 -1.22 -18.91 0.09
CA PHE A 232 -1.55 -18.66 1.48
C PHE A 232 -0.36 -18.78 2.42
N ASN A 233 -0.31 -17.88 3.40
CA ASN A 233 0.52 -18.07 4.56
C ASN A 233 -0.09 -19.18 5.45
N LYS A 234 0.52 -20.34 5.50
CA LYS A 234 0.05 -21.50 6.29
C LYS A 234 0.06 -21.26 7.80
N ASP A 235 0.97 -20.39 8.26
CA ASP A 235 1.15 -20.09 9.68
C ASP A 235 0.10 -19.09 10.21
N ASP A 236 -0.73 -18.52 9.33
CA ASP A 236 -1.87 -17.69 9.72
C ASP A 236 -3.15 -18.54 9.84
N LEU A 237 -3.78 -18.50 11.01
CA LEU A 237 -4.96 -19.31 11.33
C LEU A 237 -6.15 -19.11 10.37
N PHE A 238 -6.28 -17.91 9.79
CA PHE A 238 -7.37 -17.61 8.85
C PHE A 238 -7.17 -18.21 7.46
N SER A 239 -5.96 -18.64 7.12
CA SER A 239 -5.70 -19.33 5.85
C SER A 239 -6.57 -20.57 5.70
N GLU A 240 -6.68 -21.40 6.75
CA GLU A 240 -7.52 -22.60 6.71
C GLU A 240 -9.01 -22.29 6.54
N GLU A 241 -9.51 -21.19 7.12
CA GLU A 241 -10.90 -20.76 6.94
C GLU A 241 -11.20 -20.36 5.50
N ILE A 242 -10.26 -19.66 4.84
CA ILE A 242 -10.42 -19.25 3.45
C ILE A 242 -10.35 -20.48 2.52
N ILE A 243 -9.40 -21.37 2.78
CA ILE A 243 -9.16 -22.59 1.97
C ILE A 243 -10.37 -23.52 1.98
N LYS A 244 -11.11 -23.63 3.10
CA LYS A 244 -12.34 -24.46 3.17
C LYS A 244 -13.41 -24.09 2.15
N GLU A 245 -13.49 -22.83 1.75
CA GLU A 245 -14.45 -22.30 0.78
C GLU A 245 -13.85 -22.13 -0.63
N LEU A 246 -12.57 -22.46 -0.79
CA LEU A 246 -11.84 -22.19 -2.02
C LEU A 246 -12.19 -23.18 -3.14
N THR A 247 -12.39 -22.68 -4.35
CA THR A 247 -12.71 -23.49 -5.54
C THR A 247 -11.60 -23.55 -6.58
N VAL A 248 -10.49 -22.84 -6.34
CA VAL A 248 -9.33 -22.74 -7.24
C VAL A 248 -8.11 -23.44 -6.64
N PRO A 249 -7.14 -23.86 -7.46
CA PRO A 249 -5.88 -24.43 -6.94
C PRO A 249 -5.13 -23.44 -6.07
N TYR A 250 -4.44 -23.95 -5.07
CA TYR A 250 -3.64 -23.14 -4.17
C TYR A 250 -2.32 -23.81 -3.79
N VAL A 251 -1.39 -23.00 -3.30
CA VAL A 251 -0.15 -23.40 -2.64
C VAL A 251 0.03 -22.62 -1.33
N GLN A 252 0.86 -23.15 -0.44
CA GLN A 252 1.10 -22.54 0.87
C GLN A 252 2.59 -22.25 1.09
N PHE A 253 2.86 -21.20 1.87
CA PHE A 253 4.19 -20.91 2.38
C PHE A 253 4.21 -20.85 3.91
N SER A 254 5.37 -21.19 4.52
CA SER A 254 5.54 -21.27 5.98
C SER A 254 7.00 -21.01 6.39
N ILE A 255 7.20 -20.45 7.59
CA ILE A 255 8.50 -20.46 8.29
C ILE A 255 8.48 -21.34 9.56
N GLU A 256 7.30 -21.79 9.99
CA GLU A 256 7.12 -22.60 11.20
C GLU A 256 7.11 -24.10 10.91
N GLY A 257 6.92 -24.51 9.65
CA GLY A 257 6.82 -25.91 9.30
C GLY A 257 6.93 -26.21 7.81
N GLU A 258 6.59 -27.44 7.43
CA GLU A 258 6.59 -27.86 6.03
C GLU A 258 5.40 -27.24 5.27
N ALA A 259 5.69 -26.72 4.08
CA ALA A 259 4.74 -26.19 3.12
C ALA A 259 5.30 -26.35 1.70
N ASP A 260 4.55 -25.99 0.66
CA ASP A 260 5.05 -25.99 -0.73
C ASP A 260 6.29 -25.10 -0.86
N PHE A 261 6.28 -23.98 -0.13
CA PHE A 261 7.42 -23.06 0.00
C PHE A 261 7.72 -22.86 1.49
N SER A 262 8.94 -23.11 1.93
CA SER A 262 9.28 -22.91 3.33
C SER A 262 10.65 -22.27 3.50
N ALA A 263 10.87 -21.66 4.66
CA ALA A 263 12.17 -21.12 5.03
C ALA A 263 12.65 -21.73 6.36
N CYS A 264 13.95 -22.01 6.43
CA CYS A 264 14.63 -22.42 7.65
C CYS A 264 15.97 -21.68 7.77
N ASP A 265 16.69 -21.91 8.86
CA ASP A 265 17.99 -21.26 9.14
C ASP A 265 17.95 -19.75 8.98
N ILE A 266 16.92 -19.12 9.54
CA ILE A 266 16.72 -17.68 9.45
C ILE A 266 17.79 -16.98 10.29
N ARG A 267 18.60 -16.15 9.63
CA ARG A 267 19.79 -15.50 10.18
C ARG A 267 19.68 -13.98 10.06
N LYS A 268 20.05 -13.26 11.09
CA LYS A 268 20.15 -11.80 11.10
C LYS A 268 21.50 -11.42 10.49
N LEU A 269 21.49 -10.65 9.41
CA LEU A 269 22.70 -10.25 8.70
C LEU A 269 22.93 -8.76 8.89
N ARG A 270 24.09 -8.42 9.46
CA ARG A 270 24.62 -7.05 9.50
C ARG A 270 26.07 -7.12 9.04
N GLU A 271 26.29 -6.84 7.78
CA GLU A 271 27.57 -6.86 7.10
C GLU A 271 27.83 -5.45 6.50
N GLU A 272 29.05 -5.16 6.06
CA GLU A 272 29.33 -3.92 5.38
C GLU A 272 28.45 -3.74 4.14
N GLY A 273 27.66 -2.68 4.12
CA GLY A 273 26.69 -2.39 3.03
C GLY A 273 25.42 -3.28 3.02
N PHE A 274 25.23 -4.16 4.00
CA PHE A 274 24.04 -5.00 4.07
C PHE A 274 23.47 -5.11 5.50
N PHE A 275 22.18 -4.81 5.62
CA PHE A 275 21.41 -4.99 6.85
C PHE A 275 20.09 -5.68 6.49
N GLY A 276 19.87 -6.89 6.99
CA GLY A 276 18.70 -7.65 6.59
C GLY A 276 18.68 -9.07 7.13
N THR A 277 17.97 -9.94 6.45
CA THR A 277 17.72 -11.32 6.88
C THR A 277 18.18 -12.31 5.81
N GLY A 278 18.96 -13.31 6.20
CA GLY A 278 19.31 -14.47 5.39
C GLY A 278 18.50 -15.69 5.81
N PHE A 279 18.22 -16.60 4.89
CA PHE A 279 17.48 -17.83 5.16
C PHE A 279 17.73 -18.88 4.07
N CYS A 280 17.53 -20.15 4.43
CA CYS A 280 17.48 -21.23 3.46
C CYS A 280 16.01 -21.38 3.00
N CYS A 281 15.75 -21.17 1.72
CA CYS A 281 14.44 -21.33 1.09
C CYS A 281 14.31 -22.72 0.48
N LYS A 282 13.19 -23.41 0.72
CA LYS A 282 12.81 -24.66 0.05
C LYS A 282 11.66 -24.39 -0.89
N ALA A 283 11.83 -24.71 -2.17
CA ALA A 283 10.83 -24.52 -3.22
C ALA A 283 10.96 -25.66 -4.25
N ASP A 284 9.85 -26.26 -4.68
CA ASP A 284 9.80 -27.35 -5.68
C ASP A 284 10.73 -28.54 -5.32
N GLY A 285 10.90 -28.83 -4.02
CA GLY A 285 11.77 -29.93 -3.55
C GLY A 285 13.26 -29.60 -3.52
N GLU A 286 13.67 -28.40 -3.91
CA GLU A 286 15.05 -27.91 -3.88
C GLU A 286 15.25 -26.89 -2.76
N ALA A 287 16.46 -26.80 -2.21
CA ALA A 287 16.84 -25.81 -1.23
C ALA A 287 17.87 -24.83 -1.81
N PHE A 288 17.75 -23.54 -1.49
CA PHE A 288 18.71 -22.53 -1.88
C PHE A 288 18.81 -21.43 -0.81
N ASP A 289 19.99 -20.85 -0.67
CA ASP A 289 20.19 -19.70 0.21
C ASP A 289 19.67 -18.43 -0.43
N ALA A 290 18.95 -17.63 0.35
CA ALA A 290 18.45 -16.31 -0.03
C ALA A 290 18.71 -15.28 1.06
N LYS A 291 18.84 -14.03 0.67
CA LYS A 291 18.92 -12.89 1.60
C LYS A 291 18.07 -11.72 1.11
N ILE A 292 17.53 -10.98 2.05
CA ILE A 292 16.69 -9.81 1.82
C ILE A 292 17.21 -8.65 2.66
N ALA A 293 17.34 -7.46 2.06
CA ALA A 293 17.79 -6.28 2.78
C ALA A 293 16.63 -5.59 3.53
N MET A 294 15.88 -6.40 4.25
CA MET A 294 14.83 -5.99 5.16
C MET A 294 14.95 -6.83 6.44
N PRO A 295 14.99 -6.21 7.62
CA PRO A 295 15.10 -6.93 8.88
C PRO A 295 13.80 -7.65 9.27
N GLY A 296 13.95 -8.73 10.05
CA GLY A 296 12.88 -9.42 10.77
C GLY A 296 12.19 -10.57 10.03
N PHE A 297 11.57 -11.45 10.81
CA PHE A 297 10.88 -12.65 10.34
C PHE A 297 9.73 -12.35 9.35
N PHE A 298 9.01 -11.25 9.55
CA PHE A 298 7.94 -10.85 8.64
C PHE A 298 8.43 -10.61 7.22
N SER A 299 9.69 -10.19 7.07
CA SER A 299 10.30 -10.02 5.75
C SER A 299 10.53 -11.35 5.04
N VAL A 300 10.78 -12.44 5.80
CA VAL A 300 10.91 -13.79 5.23
C VAL A 300 9.56 -14.31 4.72
N TYR A 301 8.46 -14.12 5.45
CA TYR A 301 7.11 -14.42 4.95
C TYR A 301 6.81 -13.69 3.64
N ASN A 302 7.13 -12.39 3.58
CA ASN A 302 6.93 -11.58 2.37
C ASN A 302 7.78 -12.09 1.20
N ALA A 303 9.01 -12.53 1.49
CA ALA A 303 9.90 -13.12 0.49
C ALA A 303 9.37 -14.47 -0.03
N LEU A 304 8.89 -15.36 0.86
CA LEU A 304 8.29 -16.63 0.46
C LEU A 304 7.07 -16.46 -0.42
N ALA A 305 6.20 -15.45 -0.12
CA ALA A 305 5.08 -15.11 -0.97
C ALA A 305 5.56 -14.68 -2.37
N ALA A 306 6.63 -13.87 -2.47
CA ALA A 306 7.21 -13.47 -3.74
C ALA A 306 7.86 -14.67 -4.47
N VAL A 307 8.59 -15.56 -3.76
CA VAL A 307 9.14 -16.80 -4.32
C VAL A 307 8.03 -17.64 -4.94
N ALA A 308 6.94 -17.86 -4.21
CA ALA A 308 5.83 -18.70 -4.68
C ALA A 308 5.25 -18.18 -6.00
N VAL A 309 5.07 -16.88 -6.15
CA VAL A 309 4.62 -16.28 -7.42
C VAL A 309 5.70 -16.39 -8.50
N CYS A 310 6.98 -16.12 -8.19
CA CYS A 310 8.07 -16.22 -9.16
C CYS A 310 8.21 -17.65 -9.73
N LYS A 311 7.93 -18.66 -8.92
CA LYS A 311 7.94 -20.06 -9.36
C LYS A 311 6.81 -20.39 -10.34
N GLU A 312 5.68 -19.67 -10.31
CA GLU A 312 4.64 -19.80 -11.32
C GLU A 312 5.11 -19.38 -12.72
N TYR A 313 6.09 -18.50 -12.79
CA TYR A 313 6.75 -18.08 -14.04
C TYR A 313 7.93 -18.99 -14.43
N GLY A 314 8.18 -20.08 -13.70
CA GLY A 314 9.30 -20.98 -13.96
C GLY A 314 10.68 -20.34 -13.74
N ILE A 315 10.77 -19.29 -12.91
CA ILE A 315 12.05 -18.60 -12.65
C ILE A 315 12.96 -19.53 -11.83
N PRO A 316 14.24 -19.71 -12.23
CA PRO A 316 15.22 -20.49 -11.48
C PRO A 316 15.52 -19.92 -10.09
N ASN A 317 15.80 -20.79 -9.12
CA ASN A 317 16.04 -20.44 -7.72
C ASN A 317 17.17 -19.40 -7.56
N GLU A 318 18.24 -19.53 -8.31
CA GLU A 318 19.41 -18.63 -8.25
C GLU A 318 19.03 -17.20 -8.69
N LYS A 319 18.16 -17.07 -9.70
CA LYS A 319 17.68 -15.77 -10.15
C LYS A 319 16.74 -15.13 -9.13
N ILE A 320 15.88 -15.94 -8.50
CA ILE A 320 14.98 -15.45 -7.43
C ILE A 320 15.82 -14.96 -6.25
N ALA A 321 16.84 -15.72 -5.82
CA ALA A 321 17.72 -15.33 -4.72
C ALA A 321 18.42 -13.98 -4.97
N LEU A 322 18.98 -13.78 -6.17
CA LEU A 322 19.63 -12.54 -6.57
C LEU A 322 18.64 -11.36 -6.66
N ALA A 323 17.42 -11.61 -7.10
CA ALA A 323 16.37 -10.58 -7.20
C ALA A 323 15.85 -10.14 -5.81
N LEU A 324 15.69 -11.10 -4.89
CA LEU A 324 15.32 -10.84 -3.49
C LEU A 324 16.35 -9.96 -2.78
N GLU A 325 17.64 -10.19 -3.00
CA GLU A 325 18.72 -9.38 -2.42
C GLU A 325 18.64 -7.92 -2.85
N LYS A 326 18.15 -7.64 -4.07
CA LYS A 326 17.98 -6.29 -4.61
C LYS A 326 16.67 -5.63 -4.20
N ALA A 327 15.68 -6.41 -3.75
CA ALA A 327 14.37 -5.89 -3.42
C ALA A 327 14.44 -4.87 -2.28
N ARG A 328 13.90 -3.69 -2.53
CA ARG A 328 13.75 -2.60 -1.57
C ARG A 328 12.32 -2.06 -1.68
N VAL A 329 11.76 -1.65 -0.56
CA VAL A 329 10.43 -1.08 -0.53
C VAL A 329 10.49 0.29 0.11
N LYS A 330 10.22 1.32 -0.68
CA LYS A 330 10.33 2.69 -0.23
C LYS A 330 9.52 2.94 1.04
N GLY A 331 10.20 3.37 2.10
CA GLY A 331 9.61 3.68 3.39
C GLY A 331 9.04 2.47 4.16
N ARG A 332 9.55 1.27 3.93
CA ARG A 332 9.18 0.05 4.68
C ARG A 332 10.44 -0.69 5.14
N ASN A 333 10.86 -0.46 6.38
CA ASN A 333 12.14 -0.94 6.91
C ASN A 333 13.29 -0.74 5.90
N GLU A 334 13.26 0.38 5.21
CA GLU A 334 14.16 0.69 4.10
C GLU A 334 15.52 1.11 4.64
N LEU A 335 16.51 0.28 4.43
CA LEU A 335 17.90 0.65 4.69
C LEU A 335 18.35 1.67 3.63
N MET A 336 18.76 2.85 4.08
CA MET A 336 19.35 3.87 3.23
C MET A 336 20.79 3.49 2.85
N ASN A 337 21.10 3.60 1.58
CA ASN A 337 22.47 3.37 1.09
C ASN A 337 23.30 4.66 1.31
N VAL A 338 23.92 4.75 2.47
CA VAL A 338 24.74 5.91 2.88
C VAL A 338 26.12 5.45 3.33
N ASP A 339 27.14 6.26 3.09
CA ASP A 339 28.51 6.03 3.57
C ASP A 339 28.61 6.50 5.03
N ALA A 340 28.20 5.63 5.95
CA ALA A 340 28.19 5.91 7.39
C ALA A 340 28.56 4.68 8.22
N PRO A 341 29.23 4.85 9.39
CA PRO A 341 29.54 3.74 10.28
C PRO A 341 28.34 3.22 11.10
N TYR A 342 27.13 3.70 10.79
CA TYR A 342 25.87 3.36 11.41
C TYR A 342 24.78 3.07 10.34
N ALA A 343 23.71 2.41 10.75
CA ALA A 343 22.59 2.14 9.84
C ALA A 343 21.54 3.26 9.92
N VAL A 344 20.97 3.65 8.77
CA VAL A 344 19.84 4.57 8.67
C VAL A 344 18.66 3.85 8.03
N ILE A 345 17.54 3.76 8.76
CA ILE A 345 16.34 3.02 8.30
C ILE A 345 15.16 3.99 8.30
N ILE A 346 14.44 4.05 7.17
CA ILE A 346 13.20 4.80 7.01
C ILE A 346 12.01 3.84 7.04
N ASP A 347 11.00 4.11 7.89
CA ASP A 347 9.78 3.31 7.96
C ASP A 347 8.52 4.16 8.14
N TYR A 348 7.42 3.66 7.61
CA TYR A 348 6.08 4.27 7.70
C TYR A 348 5.36 3.98 9.02
N ALA A 349 5.97 3.35 9.99
CA ALA A 349 5.40 3.12 11.31
C ALA A 349 4.92 4.46 11.91
N HIS A 350 3.65 4.53 12.33
CA HIS A 350 2.98 5.77 12.75
C HIS A 350 2.00 5.56 13.92
N ASN A 351 2.11 4.45 14.64
CA ASN A 351 1.35 4.15 15.88
C ASN A 351 2.20 3.29 16.82
N GLY A 352 1.76 3.14 18.08
CA GLY A 352 2.52 2.43 19.10
C GLY A 352 2.85 0.98 18.75
N GLN A 353 1.90 0.25 18.16
CA GLN A 353 2.13 -1.14 17.78
C GLN A 353 3.19 -1.27 16.69
N SER A 354 3.14 -0.42 15.66
CA SER A 354 4.13 -0.46 14.57
C SER A 354 5.50 0.02 15.03
N PHE A 355 5.58 1.04 15.91
CA PHE A 355 6.83 1.46 16.55
C PHE A 355 7.45 0.32 17.35
N ASN A 356 6.65 -0.32 18.18
CA ASN A 356 7.10 -1.47 18.97
C ASN A 356 7.68 -2.56 18.07
N SER A 357 6.98 -2.91 17.00
CA SER A 357 7.40 -3.93 16.04
C SER A 357 8.71 -3.58 15.33
N VAL A 358 8.87 -2.35 14.84
CA VAL A 358 10.09 -1.91 14.14
C VAL A 358 11.28 -1.89 15.10
N ILE A 359 11.13 -1.28 16.31
CA ILE A 359 12.19 -1.19 17.29
C ILE A 359 12.59 -2.60 17.78
N ASP A 360 11.64 -3.48 18.10
CA ASP A 360 11.95 -4.87 18.51
C ASP A 360 12.69 -5.62 17.42
N THR A 361 12.28 -5.45 16.17
CA THR A 361 12.94 -6.07 15.02
C THR A 361 14.40 -5.64 14.91
N VAL A 362 14.69 -4.34 14.97
CA VAL A 362 16.09 -3.87 14.82
C VAL A 362 16.94 -4.16 16.06
N LYS A 363 16.34 -4.22 17.27
CA LYS A 363 17.01 -4.62 18.50
C LYS A 363 17.61 -6.05 18.43
N GLU A 364 17.07 -6.89 17.60
CA GLU A 364 17.59 -8.23 17.42
C GLU A 364 18.94 -8.29 16.69
N TYR A 365 19.35 -7.20 16.04
CA TYR A 365 20.62 -7.08 15.33
C TYR A 365 21.70 -6.50 16.23
N PRO A 366 22.99 -6.81 16.02
CA PRO A 366 24.06 -6.13 16.73
C PRO A 366 23.96 -4.62 16.56
N HIS A 367 23.90 -3.88 17.65
CA HIS A 367 23.83 -2.41 17.62
C HIS A 367 24.44 -1.82 18.90
N ASN A 368 24.82 -0.55 18.82
CA ASN A 368 25.24 0.25 19.98
C ASN A 368 24.01 0.97 20.57
N ARG A 369 23.46 1.97 19.89
CA ARG A 369 22.28 2.73 20.30
C ARG A 369 21.21 2.70 19.22
N ILE A 370 19.94 2.87 19.64
CA ILE A 370 18.80 3.12 18.75
C ILE A 370 18.33 4.56 18.93
N ILE A 371 18.45 5.36 17.87
CA ILE A 371 18.01 6.75 17.79
C ILE A 371 16.75 6.81 16.96
N CYS A 372 15.62 7.26 17.54
CA CYS A 372 14.34 7.35 16.83
C CYS A 372 14.00 8.80 16.51
N VAL A 373 13.78 9.13 15.22
CA VAL A 373 13.26 10.42 14.75
C VAL A 373 11.80 10.26 14.39
N TYR A 374 10.88 10.96 15.04
CA TYR A 374 9.44 10.78 14.81
C TYR A 374 8.62 11.96 15.31
N GLY A 375 7.39 12.04 14.78
CA GLY A 375 6.37 12.97 15.19
C GLY A 375 4.99 12.31 15.20
N SER A 376 3.94 13.11 15.34
CA SER A 376 2.56 12.66 15.24
C SER A 376 1.72 13.63 14.43
N VAL A 377 0.67 13.10 13.77
CA VAL A 377 -0.31 13.93 13.09
C VAL A 377 -1.14 14.73 14.08
N GLY A 378 -1.58 15.93 13.68
CA GLY A 378 -2.52 16.78 14.41
C GLY A 378 -3.99 16.48 14.11
N ASP A 379 -4.88 17.24 14.76
CA ASP A 379 -6.35 17.22 14.59
C ASP A 379 -7.03 15.88 14.94
N ARG A 380 -6.26 14.87 15.30
CA ARG A 380 -6.72 13.52 15.68
C ARG A 380 -5.57 12.73 16.29
N ALA A 381 -5.88 11.59 16.89
CA ALA A 381 -4.88 10.60 17.26
C ALA A 381 -4.04 10.91 18.52
N GLN A 382 -4.60 11.59 19.53
CA GLN A 382 -3.91 11.79 20.82
C GLN A 382 -3.42 10.48 21.45
N LEU A 383 -4.18 9.40 21.34
CA LEU A 383 -3.76 8.08 21.82
C LEU A 383 -2.44 7.61 21.16
N ARG A 384 -2.24 7.89 19.88
CA ARG A 384 -0.99 7.55 19.18
C ARG A 384 0.22 8.28 19.75
N ARG A 385 0.08 9.56 20.17
CA ARG A 385 1.15 10.35 20.80
C ARG A 385 1.61 9.68 22.09
N GLN A 386 0.64 9.27 22.91
CA GLN A 386 0.90 8.53 24.14
C GLN A 386 1.62 7.21 23.86
N GLU A 387 1.05 6.38 22.99
CA GLU A 387 1.61 5.06 22.67
C GLU A 387 3.04 5.14 22.14
N MET A 388 3.28 6.01 21.14
CA MET A 388 4.60 6.17 20.53
C MET A 388 5.63 6.72 21.55
N GLY A 389 5.22 7.71 22.36
CA GLY A 389 6.07 8.26 23.41
C GLY A 389 6.48 7.23 24.46
N LEU A 390 5.53 6.43 24.97
CA LEU A 390 5.81 5.35 25.92
C LEU A 390 6.71 4.26 25.33
N VAL A 391 6.47 3.85 24.08
CA VAL A 391 7.30 2.84 23.40
C VAL A 391 8.73 3.34 23.22
N CYS A 392 8.92 4.54 22.67
CA CYS A 392 10.25 5.10 22.45
C CYS A 392 10.96 5.43 23.76
N GLY A 393 10.24 5.96 24.77
CA GLY A 393 10.81 6.22 26.08
C GLY A 393 11.38 4.98 26.76
N LYS A 394 10.74 3.82 26.54
CA LYS A 394 11.16 2.53 27.10
C LYS A 394 12.24 1.82 26.26
N LYS A 395 12.25 2.01 24.93
CA LYS A 395 12.98 1.16 24.00
C LYS A 395 14.07 1.87 23.21
N ALA A 396 13.97 3.17 22.97
CA ALA A 396 15.00 3.93 22.26
C ALA A 396 16.03 4.51 23.25
N ASP A 397 17.28 4.62 22.80
CA ASP A 397 18.35 5.28 23.59
C ASP A 397 18.27 6.80 23.48
N LEU A 398 17.73 7.31 22.38
CA LEU A 398 17.44 8.72 22.13
C LEU A 398 16.21 8.87 21.24
N SER A 399 15.25 9.70 21.68
CA SER A 399 14.10 10.14 20.88
C SER A 399 14.34 11.56 20.37
N VAL A 400 14.38 11.74 19.07
CA VAL A 400 14.37 13.06 18.42
C VAL A 400 12.95 13.34 17.95
N ILE A 401 12.23 14.13 18.76
CA ILE A 401 10.81 14.37 18.55
C ILE A 401 10.63 15.59 17.64
N THR A 402 9.83 15.43 16.60
CA THR A 402 9.70 16.43 15.53
C THR A 402 8.28 16.52 14.98
N THR A 403 8.07 17.38 13.99
CA THR A 403 6.78 17.53 13.29
C THR A 403 6.58 16.38 12.31
N ASP A 404 5.33 15.89 12.25
CA ASP A 404 4.80 15.04 11.16
C ASP A 404 3.85 15.89 10.30
N ASP A 405 2.54 15.60 10.28
CA ASP A 405 1.47 16.40 9.67
C ASP A 405 0.67 17.10 10.78
N PRO A 406 1.06 18.29 11.27
CA PRO A 406 0.44 18.90 12.46
C PRO A 406 -1.01 19.36 12.21
N GLY A 407 -1.47 19.43 10.94
CA GLY A 407 -2.78 19.96 10.62
C GLY A 407 -2.90 21.41 11.04
N TYR A 408 -3.88 21.70 11.89
CA TYR A 408 -4.11 23.04 12.45
C TYR A 408 -3.55 23.20 13.89
N GLU A 409 -3.07 22.12 14.51
CA GLU A 409 -2.46 22.17 15.85
C GLU A 409 -1.06 22.80 15.82
N ASP A 410 -0.63 23.30 16.98
CA ASP A 410 0.74 23.79 17.15
C ASP A 410 1.74 22.62 17.17
N PRO A 411 2.69 22.57 16.22
CA PRO A 411 3.68 21.49 16.16
C PRO A 411 4.51 21.36 17.45
N GLN A 412 4.85 22.48 18.10
CA GLN A 412 5.59 22.47 19.35
C GLN A 412 4.81 21.77 20.46
N ALA A 413 3.51 22.07 20.59
CA ALA A 413 2.64 21.45 21.59
C ALA A 413 2.52 19.92 21.38
N ILE A 414 2.43 19.46 20.10
CA ILE A 414 2.43 18.03 19.79
C ILE A 414 3.73 17.37 20.24
N CYS A 415 4.89 17.99 19.98
CA CYS A 415 6.19 17.48 20.37
C CYS A 415 6.34 17.42 21.90
N GLU A 416 5.89 18.45 22.62
CA GLU A 416 5.92 18.49 24.07
C GLU A 416 5.03 17.44 24.73
N GLU A 417 3.85 17.19 24.15
CA GLU A 417 2.96 16.11 24.58
C GLU A 417 3.65 14.76 24.45
N ILE A 418 4.25 14.44 23.30
CA ILE A 418 5.00 13.19 23.08
C ILE A 418 6.16 13.09 24.08
N ALA A 419 6.94 14.17 24.27
CA ALA A 419 8.07 14.22 25.18
C ALA A 419 7.68 13.94 26.65
N SER A 420 6.47 14.36 27.06
CA SER A 420 5.95 14.06 28.38
C SER A 420 5.79 12.54 28.61
N TYR A 421 5.40 11.79 27.58
CA TYR A 421 5.29 10.34 27.67
C TYR A 421 6.65 9.64 27.60
N VAL A 422 7.60 10.13 26.80
CA VAL A 422 8.99 9.64 26.81
C VAL A 422 9.60 9.80 28.20
N SER A 423 9.41 10.98 28.84
CA SER A 423 9.90 11.26 30.20
C SER A 423 9.32 10.34 31.27
N LYS A 424 8.04 9.92 31.12
CA LYS A 424 7.41 8.98 32.08
C LYS A 424 8.10 7.63 32.14
N GLU A 425 8.71 7.20 31.05
CA GLU A 425 9.50 5.96 30.96
C GLU A 425 10.99 6.18 31.24
N GLY A 426 11.41 7.43 31.59
CA GLY A 426 12.80 7.77 31.83
C GLY A 426 13.67 7.87 30.57
N GLY A 427 13.05 7.91 29.39
CA GLY A 427 13.75 7.99 28.11
C GLY A 427 14.41 9.37 27.90
N LYS A 428 15.50 9.37 27.14
CA LYS A 428 16.17 10.59 26.67
C LYS A 428 15.52 11.14 25.43
N TYR A 429 15.37 12.44 25.34
CA TYR A 429 14.82 13.06 24.14
C TYR A 429 15.38 14.45 23.86
N GLU A 430 15.25 14.85 22.59
CA GLU A 430 15.42 16.21 22.10
C GLU A 430 14.18 16.60 21.31
N ILE A 431 13.74 17.86 21.42
CA ILE A 431 12.64 18.42 20.62
C ILE A 431 13.23 19.32 19.55
N ILE A 432 13.04 18.98 18.29
CA ILE A 432 13.47 19.77 17.15
C ILE A 432 12.29 19.80 16.17
N VAL A 433 11.50 20.88 16.22
CA VAL A 433 10.22 20.99 15.47
C VAL A 433 10.41 20.88 13.96
N ASP A 434 11.45 21.50 13.41
CA ASP A 434 11.79 21.35 12.00
C ASP A 434 12.31 19.93 11.73
N ARG A 435 11.56 19.17 10.89
CA ARG A 435 11.85 17.76 10.67
C ARG A 435 13.16 17.53 9.91
N GLU A 436 13.52 18.40 8.96
CA GLU A 436 14.82 18.30 8.28
C GLU A 436 15.98 18.53 9.27
N ALA A 437 15.85 19.52 10.16
CA ALA A 437 16.82 19.75 11.20
C ALA A 437 16.89 18.61 12.22
N ALA A 438 15.75 17.98 12.55
CA ALA A 438 15.70 16.82 13.44
C ALA A 438 16.40 15.59 12.83
N VAL A 439 16.16 15.29 11.56
CA VAL A 439 16.86 14.22 10.84
C VAL A 439 18.35 14.50 10.81
N ARG A 440 18.76 15.72 10.44
CA ARG A 440 20.17 16.13 10.42
C ARG A 440 20.84 16.01 11.79
N TYR A 441 20.15 16.42 12.86
CA TYR A 441 20.66 16.28 14.23
C TYR A 441 20.88 14.80 14.57
N ALA A 442 19.91 13.94 14.36
CA ALA A 442 20.02 12.51 14.65
C ALA A 442 21.19 11.87 13.93
N LEU A 443 21.37 12.19 12.64
CA LEU A 443 22.49 11.68 11.83
C LEU A 443 23.85 12.22 12.32
N SER A 444 23.91 13.47 12.82
CA SER A 444 25.15 14.09 13.29
C SER A 444 25.63 13.57 14.65
N VAL A 445 24.72 13.08 15.50
CA VAL A 445 25.04 12.54 16.83
C VAL A 445 25.17 11.00 16.84
N ALA A 446 24.86 10.36 15.73
CA ALA A 446 24.99 8.93 15.58
C ALA A 446 26.47 8.51 15.52
N GLU A 447 26.79 7.43 16.20
CA GLU A 447 28.13 6.87 16.31
C GLU A 447 28.20 5.49 15.63
N LYS A 448 29.40 4.94 15.58
CA LYS A 448 29.63 3.62 15.01
C LYS A 448 28.69 2.59 15.65
N ASP A 449 28.10 1.76 14.79
CA ASP A 449 27.17 0.69 15.15
C ASP A 449 25.81 1.12 15.69
N ASP A 450 25.49 2.42 15.69
CA ASP A 450 24.14 2.90 15.99
C ASP A 450 23.14 2.49 14.88
N ILE A 451 21.85 2.55 15.22
CA ILE A 451 20.73 2.44 14.25
C ILE A 451 19.89 3.71 14.40
N VAL A 452 19.80 4.50 13.35
CA VAL A 452 18.92 5.66 13.25
C VAL A 452 17.63 5.24 12.55
N LEU A 453 16.50 5.29 13.27
CA LEU A 453 15.17 5.01 12.77
C LEU A 453 14.43 6.32 12.48
N ILE A 454 14.07 6.58 11.25
CA ILE A 454 13.25 7.74 10.85
C ILE A 454 11.84 7.20 10.56
N LEU A 455 10.90 7.53 11.45
CA LEU A 455 9.58 6.92 11.54
C LEU A 455 8.45 7.92 11.26
N GLY A 456 7.34 7.42 10.72
CA GLY A 456 6.10 8.15 10.50
C GLY A 456 5.79 8.39 9.02
N LYS A 457 6.63 9.12 8.31
CA LYS A 457 6.37 9.52 6.92
C LYS A 457 6.74 8.46 5.88
N GLY A 458 7.75 7.63 6.14
CA GLY A 458 8.14 6.57 5.22
C GLY A 458 8.35 7.10 3.78
N HIS A 459 7.48 6.70 2.86
CA HIS A 459 7.55 7.05 1.43
C HIS A 459 6.95 8.43 1.10
N GLU A 460 6.26 9.09 2.02
CA GLU A 460 5.58 10.36 1.78
C GLU A 460 6.55 11.48 1.38
N THR A 461 6.10 12.35 0.49
CA THR A 461 6.87 13.49 -0.02
C THR A 461 6.21 14.83 0.28
N ILE A 462 5.23 14.84 1.15
CA ILE A 462 4.49 16.03 1.56
C ILE A 462 4.35 16.09 3.08
N GLN A 463 4.26 17.30 3.60
CA GLN A 463 3.86 17.62 4.97
C GLN A 463 2.64 18.53 4.94
N LYS A 464 1.60 18.23 5.75
CA LYS A 464 0.35 19.00 5.79
C LYS A 464 0.38 19.95 6.98
N VAL A 465 0.47 21.25 6.69
CA VAL A 465 0.54 22.31 7.71
C VAL A 465 -0.53 23.34 7.42
N ARG A 466 -1.48 23.55 8.32
CA ARG A 466 -2.58 24.52 8.24
C ARG A 466 -3.36 24.49 6.90
N GLY A 467 -3.60 23.26 6.42
CA GLY A 467 -4.32 23.01 5.16
C GLY A 467 -3.46 23.11 3.89
N GLU A 468 -2.21 23.54 4.00
CA GLU A 468 -1.25 23.56 2.89
C GLU A 468 -0.50 22.23 2.79
N LYS A 469 -0.10 21.86 1.58
CA LYS A 469 0.76 20.70 1.30
C LYS A 469 2.15 21.21 0.95
N LEU A 470 3.06 21.11 1.88
CA LEU A 470 4.46 21.48 1.70
C LEU A 470 5.25 20.27 1.21
N HIS A 471 6.19 20.47 0.28
CA HIS A 471 7.11 19.42 -0.12
C HIS A 471 8.08 19.09 1.03
N TYR A 472 8.17 17.83 1.40
CA TYR A 472 9.11 17.29 2.39
C TYR A 472 9.29 15.78 2.17
N SER A 473 10.52 15.30 2.29
CA SER A 473 10.83 13.87 2.20
C SER A 473 11.97 13.50 3.16
N ASP A 474 11.76 12.44 3.96
CA ASP A 474 12.81 11.89 4.81
C ASP A 474 14.02 11.41 3.99
N HIS A 475 13.78 10.81 2.82
CA HIS A 475 14.84 10.37 1.90
C HIS A 475 15.72 11.55 1.40
N GLU A 476 15.08 12.65 1.02
CA GLU A 476 15.81 13.85 0.57
C GLU A 476 16.62 14.46 1.71
N SER A 477 16.07 14.47 2.94
CA SER A 477 16.75 14.97 4.13
C SER A 477 17.99 14.14 4.46
N VAL A 478 17.91 12.80 4.36
CA VAL A 478 19.06 11.90 4.53
C VAL A 478 20.08 12.11 3.43
N ASN A 479 19.68 12.08 2.16
CA ASN A 479 20.60 12.26 1.04
C ASN A 479 21.30 13.61 1.08
N LYS A 480 20.63 14.69 1.48
CA LYS A 480 21.20 16.03 1.63
C LYS A 480 22.27 16.11 2.74
N PHE A 481 22.16 15.24 3.75
CA PHE A 481 23.16 15.20 4.84
C PHE A 481 24.46 14.53 4.40
N PHE A 482 24.38 13.50 3.58
CA PHE A 482 25.56 12.74 3.13
C PHE A 482 26.17 13.26 1.82
N GLY A 483 25.52 14.23 1.13
CA GLY A 483 26.02 14.84 -0.09
C GLY A 483 25.33 14.41 -1.34
#